data_2952c93dbeb0bd1c079f9302aebd925f
#
_entry.id   2952c93dbeb0bd1c079f9302aebd925f
#
_cell.length_a   1.000
_cell.length_b   1.000
_cell.length_c   1.000
_cell.angle_alpha   90.00
_cell.angle_beta   90.00
_cell.angle_gamma   90.00
#
_symmetry.space_group_name_H-M   'P 1'
#
loop_
_entity.id
_entity.type
_entity.pdbx_description
1 polymer ?
#
loop_
_entity_poly.entity_id
_entity_poly.type
_entity_poly.pdbx_seq_one_letter_code
_entity_poly.pdbx_strand_id
1 'polypeptide(L)'
;MRFLHISDLHLGKTFSASRYGQQFARRRRQELLDTFSRLVDFANDNQIDFILCCGDFLNSEELRVEELRNINAVIDRLEHAVIVAISGNHDPQLEGSAYRKIEWSRRLYLAPPGVGRVALSTYRTVITCHSWDKKEIPEPL
;
A
#
# COMPACT_ATOMS: atom_id res chain seq x y z
N MET A 1 0.73 22.04 -4.21
CA MET A 1 0.38 20.69 -3.74
C MET A 1 0.17 19.78 -4.94
N ARG A 2 0.94 18.71 -5.02
CA ARG A 2 0.85 17.65 -6.05
C ARG A 2 0.65 16.31 -5.35
N PHE A 3 -0.24 15.48 -5.81
CA PHE A 3 -0.43 14.16 -5.23
C PHE A 3 -0.68 13.11 -6.29
N LEU A 4 -0.37 11.86 -5.95
CA LEU A 4 -0.75 10.68 -6.72
C LEU A 4 -1.93 10.00 -6.02
N HIS A 5 -2.83 9.46 -6.80
CA HIS A 5 -3.92 8.60 -6.34
C HIS A 5 -3.71 7.22 -6.95
N ILE A 6 -3.61 6.22 -6.09
CA ILE A 6 -3.40 4.82 -6.46
C ILE A 6 -4.34 3.92 -5.68
N SER A 7 -4.67 2.77 -6.22
CA SER A 7 -5.40 1.69 -5.56
C SER A 7 -5.00 0.34 -6.13
N ASP A 8 -5.37 -0.73 -5.46
CA ASP A 8 -5.31 -2.10 -5.99
C ASP A 8 -3.92 -2.51 -6.49
N LEU A 9 -2.86 -2.14 -5.78
CA LEU A 9 -1.50 -2.54 -6.13
C LEU A 9 -1.25 -4.03 -5.90
N HIS A 10 -1.94 -4.61 -4.92
CA HIS A 10 -1.84 -6.02 -4.57
C HIS A 10 -0.39 -6.53 -4.50
N LEU A 11 0.50 -5.77 -3.86
CA LEU A 11 1.89 -6.17 -3.70
C LEU A 11 1.95 -7.52 -2.99
N GLY A 12 2.71 -8.43 -3.56
CA GLY A 12 2.81 -9.79 -3.05
C GLY A 12 1.76 -10.78 -3.57
N LYS A 13 0.88 -10.38 -4.48
CA LYS A 13 -0.12 -11.29 -5.08
C LYS A 13 0.54 -12.48 -5.77
N THR A 14 0.04 -13.67 -5.48
CA THR A 14 0.45 -14.90 -6.15
C THR A 14 -0.34 -15.11 -7.43
N PHE A 15 0.35 -15.43 -8.50
CA PHE A 15 -0.26 -15.75 -9.78
C PHE A 15 -0.28 -17.26 -9.98
N SER A 16 -1.38 -17.78 -10.55
CA SER A 16 -1.52 -19.21 -10.79
C SER A 16 -0.44 -19.74 -11.75
N ALA A 17 0.37 -20.67 -11.23
CA ALA A 17 1.38 -21.36 -12.03
C ALA A 17 0.78 -22.42 -12.97
N SER A 18 -0.44 -22.90 -12.72
CA SER A 18 -1.09 -23.96 -13.50
C SER A 18 -1.38 -23.54 -14.95
N ARG A 19 -1.62 -22.24 -15.18
CA ARG A 19 -1.98 -21.71 -16.50
C ARG A 19 -0.78 -21.22 -17.33
N TYR A 20 0.28 -20.70 -16.66
CA TYR A 20 1.36 -19.98 -17.33
C TYR A 20 2.76 -20.42 -16.90
N GLY A 21 2.87 -21.40 -16.00
CA GLY A 21 4.13 -21.86 -15.44
C GLY A 21 4.66 -21.03 -14.28
N GLN A 22 5.50 -21.64 -13.45
CA GLN A 22 6.04 -21.00 -12.23
C GLN A 22 6.91 -19.78 -12.51
N GLN A 23 7.69 -19.81 -13.59
CA GLN A 23 8.56 -18.71 -13.94
C GLN A 23 7.76 -17.43 -14.29
N PHE A 24 6.69 -17.57 -15.05
CA PHE A 24 5.78 -16.48 -15.36
C PHE A 24 5.12 -15.91 -14.09
N ALA A 25 4.63 -16.78 -13.21
CA ALA A 25 3.99 -16.37 -11.97
C ALA A 25 4.94 -15.55 -11.09
N ARG A 26 6.21 -16.00 -10.94
CA ARG A 26 7.26 -15.27 -10.20
C ARG A 26 7.58 -13.92 -10.85
N ARG A 27 7.70 -13.89 -12.17
CA ARG A 27 7.98 -12.65 -12.92
C ARG A 27 6.86 -11.63 -12.71
N ARG A 28 5.60 -12.04 -12.81
CA ARG A 28 4.44 -11.14 -12.59
C ARG A 28 4.42 -10.58 -11.18
N ARG A 29 4.75 -11.40 -10.18
CA ARG A 29 4.86 -10.94 -8.80
C ARG A 29 5.97 -9.89 -8.62
N GLN A 30 7.13 -10.10 -9.26
CA GLN A 30 8.23 -9.13 -9.24
C GLN A 30 7.86 -7.83 -9.97
N GLU A 31 7.18 -7.92 -11.10
CA GLU A 31 6.74 -6.75 -11.89
C GLU A 31 5.83 -5.79 -11.08
N LEU A 32 5.06 -6.29 -10.10
CA LEU A 32 4.28 -5.43 -9.20
C LEU A 32 5.20 -4.58 -8.32
N LEU A 33 6.23 -5.19 -7.72
CA LEU A 33 7.20 -4.48 -6.89
C LEU A 33 8.02 -3.49 -7.72
N ASP A 34 8.43 -3.87 -8.92
CA ASP A 34 9.18 -3.00 -9.84
C ASP A 34 8.32 -1.81 -10.28
N THR A 35 7.02 -2.02 -10.47
CA THR A 35 6.08 -0.94 -10.81
C THR A 35 5.92 0.03 -9.64
N PHE A 36 5.80 -0.49 -8.43
CA PHE A 36 5.75 0.34 -7.22
C PHE A 36 7.07 1.10 -7.02
N SER A 37 8.21 0.45 -7.27
CA SER A 37 9.53 1.10 -7.23
C SER A 37 9.61 2.29 -8.20
N ARG A 38 9.16 2.10 -9.46
CA ARG A 38 9.11 3.20 -10.45
C ARG A 38 8.15 4.32 -10.06
N LEU A 39 7.05 4.00 -9.36
CA LEU A 39 6.13 5.01 -8.84
C LEU A 39 6.81 5.87 -7.78
N VAL A 40 7.61 5.27 -6.90
CA VAL A 40 8.41 6.00 -5.91
C VAL A 40 9.43 6.91 -6.58
N ASP A 41 10.15 6.41 -7.60
CA ASP A 41 11.10 7.24 -8.37
C ASP A 41 10.38 8.40 -9.05
N PHE A 42 9.23 8.14 -9.69
CA PHE A 42 8.40 9.19 -10.28
C PHE A 42 7.94 10.23 -9.25
N ALA A 43 7.58 9.80 -8.04
CA ALA A 43 7.17 10.71 -6.98
C ALA A 43 8.30 11.65 -6.56
N ASN A 44 9.54 11.14 -6.45
CA ASN A 44 10.72 11.94 -6.13
C ASN A 44 11.04 12.92 -7.27
N ASP A 45 11.13 12.44 -8.52
CA ASP A 45 11.46 13.24 -9.70
C ASP A 45 10.48 14.40 -9.93
N ASN A 46 9.20 14.19 -9.59
CA ASN A 46 8.13 15.19 -9.78
C ASN A 46 7.78 15.96 -8.52
N GLN A 47 8.53 15.80 -7.44
CA GLN A 47 8.30 16.48 -6.17
C GLN A 47 6.84 16.34 -5.69
N ILE A 48 6.36 15.09 -5.67
CA ILE A 48 5.03 14.76 -5.18
C ILE A 48 5.00 14.97 -3.67
N ASP A 49 3.96 15.65 -3.18
CA ASP A 49 3.80 15.95 -1.77
C ASP A 49 3.26 14.77 -0.97
N PHE A 50 2.30 14.01 -1.55
CA PHE A 50 1.77 12.80 -0.94
C PHE A 50 1.16 11.84 -1.96
N ILE A 51 1.06 10.58 -1.57
CA ILE A 51 0.46 9.50 -2.35
C ILE A 51 -0.74 8.98 -1.57
N LEU A 52 -1.93 9.04 -2.18
CA LEU A 52 -3.15 8.45 -1.64
C LEU A 52 -3.24 7.01 -2.12
N CYS A 53 -3.19 6.05 -1.21
CA CYS A 53 -3.37 4.63 -1.51
C CYS A 53 -4.74 4.16 -0.98
N CYS A 54 -5.69 3.97 -1.91
CA CYS A 54 -7.09 3.75 -1.58
C CYS A 54 -7.45 2.25 -1.51
N GLY A 55 -6.75 1.51 -0.64
CA GLY A 55 -6.99 0.10 -0.35
C GLY A 55 -6.22 -0.87 -1.24
N ASP A 56 -6.18 -2.12 -0.81
CA ASP A 56 -5.55 -3.24 -1.49
C ASP A 56 -4.09 -2.96 -1.92
N PHE A 57 -3.36 -2.29 -1.02
CA PHE A 57 -1.94 -2.02 -1.19
C PHE A 57 -1.14 -3.33 -1.18
N LEU A 58 -1.50 -4.23 -0.25
CA LEU A 58 -0.86 -5.52 -0.05
C LEU A 58 -1.81 -6.67 -0.36
N ASN A 59 -1.24 -7.83 -0.65
CA ASN A 59 -1.95 -9.11 -0.59
C ASN A 59 -1.53 -9.83 0.70
N SER A 60 -2.09 -9.39 1.83
CA SER A 60 -1.58 -9.68 3.18
C SER A 60 -1.38 -11.14 3.52
N GLU A 61 -2.24 -12.04 3.00
CA GLU A 61 -2.17 -13.47 3.29
C GLU A 61 -0.98 -14.16 2.60
N GLU A 62 -0.48 -13.57 1.52
CA GLU A 62 0.52 -14.19 0.63
C GLU A 62 1.94 -13.65 0.86
N LEU A 63 2.10 -12.64 1.74
CA LEU A 63 3.37 -11.97 1.99
C LEU A 63 4.15 -12.56 3.16
N ARG A 64 5.41 -12.84 2.90
CA ARG A 64 6.40 -13.19 3.91
C ARG A 64 7.04 -11.92 4.48
N VAL A 65 7.61 -12.02 5.68
CA VAL A 65 8.28 -10.90 6.37
C VAL A 65 9.40 -10.28 5.53
N GLU A 66 10.16 -11.10 4.81
CA GLU A 66 11.23 -10.63 3.92
C GLU A 66 10.68 -9.76 2.78
N GLU A 67 9.58 -10.17 2.17
CA GLU A 67 8.93 -9.40 1.10
C GLU A 67 8.35 -8.07 1.63
N LEU A 68 7.81 -8.07 2.85
CA LEU A 68 7.35 -6.86 3.51
C LEU A 68 8.51 -5.88 3.75
N ARG A 69 9.68 -6.39 4.16
CA ARG A 69 10.89 -5.57 4.30
C ARG A 69 11.37 -4.99 2.97
N ASN A 70 11.27 -5.75 1.88
CA ASN A 70 11.61 -5.26 0.54
C ASN A 70 10.65 -4.14 0.11
N ILE A 71 9.34 -4.30 0.33
CA ILE A 71 8.35 -3.25 0.08
C ILE A 71 8.66 -2.02 0.92
N ASN A 72 8.96 -2.21 2.21
CA ASN A 72 9.30 -1.12 3.13
C ASN A 72 10.56 -0.36 2.69
N ALA A 73 11.58 -1.07 2.21
CA ALA A 73 12.79 -0.46 1.67
C ALA A 73 12.52 0.41 0.43
N VAL A 74 11.54 0.04 -0.40
CA VAL A 74 11.09 0.89 -1.51
C VAL A 74 10.41 2.15 -1.00
N ILE A 75 9.56 2.03 0.03
CA ILE A 75 8.89 3.19 0.68
C ILE A 75 9.93 4.14 1.28
N ASP A 76 10.98 3.62 1.92
CA ASP A 76 12.04 4.44 2.53
C ASP A 76 12.82 5.30 1.52
N ARG A 77 12.74 5.00 0.24
CA ARG A 77 13.33 5.81 -0.83
C ARG A 77 12.56 7.10 -1.13
N LEU A 78 11.35 7.27 -0.59
CA LEU A 78 10.62 8.54 -0.71
C LEU A 78 11.37 9.66 0.00
N GLU A 79 11.71 10.71 -0.73
CA GLU A 79 12.47 11.87 -0.22
C GLU A 79 11.55 12.91 0.42
N HIS A 80 10.42 13.20 -0.22
CA HIS A 80 9.48 14.24 0.19
C HIS A 80 8.10 13.69 0.51
N ALA A 81 7.58 12.82 -0.36
CA ALA A 81 6.22 12.31 -0.23
C ALA A 81 6.03 11.43 1.01
N VAL A 82 4.79 11.42 1.47
CA VAL A 82 4.26 10.45 2.44
C VAL A 82 3.14 9.68 1.77
N ILE A 83 3.10 8.37 1.96
CA ILE A 83 1.97 7.55 1.55
C ILE A 83 0.91 7.62 2.65
N VAL A 84 -0.28 8.07 2.31
CA VAL A 84 -1.47 7.96 3.16
C VAL A 84 -2.29 6.82 2.62
N ALA A 85 -2.28 5.70 3.34
CA ALA A 85 -2.93 4.47 2.92
C ALA A 85 -4.14 4.14 3.80
N ILE A 86 -5.15 3.59 3.18
CA ILE A 86 -6.20 2.82 3.84
C ILE A 86 -6.03 1.34 3.50
N SER A 87 -6.48 0.47 4.37
CA SER A 87 -6.60 -0.96 4.05
C SER A 87 -7.88 -1.22 3.26
N GLY A 88 -7.85 -2.23 2.41
CA GLY A 88 -8.98 -2.78 1.69
C GLY A 88 -9.35 -4.20 2.16
N ASN A 89 -10.07 -4.94 1.34
CA ASN A 89 -10.51 -6.29 1.68
C ASN A 89 -9.41 -7.36 1.51
N HIS A 90 -8.36 -7.09 0.73
CA HIS A 90 -7.20 -7.97 0.58
C HIS A 90 -6.11 -7.70 1.62
N ASP A 91 -6.14 -6.56 2.28
CA ASP A 91 -5.19 -6.18 3.32
C ASP A 91 -5.86 -5.57 4.57
N PRO A 92 -6.97 -6.13 5.07
CA PRO A 92 -7.67 -5.59 6.22
C PRO A 92 -6.78 -5.58 7.46
N GLN A 93 -7.00 -4.61 8.37
CA GLN A 93 -6.21 -4.46 9.59
C GLN A 93 -6.65 -5.42 10.71
N LEU A 94 -6.65 -6.70 10.39
CA LEU A 94 -6.93 -7.78 11.35
C LEU A 94 -5.75 -8.04 12.28
N GLU A 95 -6.00 -8.80 13.34
CA GLU A 95 -4.94 -9.39 14.14
C GLU A 95 -4.06 -10.30 13.25
N GLY A 96 -2.74 -10.10 13.27
CA GLY A 96 -1.81 -10.83 12.39
C GLY A 96 -1.72 -10.33 10.94
N SER A 97 -2.36 -9.20 10.60
CA SER A 97 -2.22 -8.60 9.28
C SER A 97 -0.77 -8.27 8.93
N ALA A 98 -0.47 -8.19 7.63
CA ALA A 98 0.85 -7.84 7.12
C ALA A 98 1.38 -6.51 7.72
N TYR A 99 0.48 -5.58 7.99
CA TYR A 99 0.82 -4.28 8.57
C TYR A 99 1.37 -4.34 10.00
N ARG A 100 1.14 -5.43 10.73
CA ARG A 100 1.62 -5.64 12.10
C ARG A 100 2.87 -6.51 12.20
N LYS A 101 3.35 -7.07 11.08
CA LYS A 101 4.48 -8.02 11.08
C LYS A 101 5.85 -7.36 11.07
N ILE A 102 5.94 -6.08 10.71
CA ILE A 102 7.17 -5.29 10.66
C ILE A 102 6.92 -3.87 11.16
N GLU A 103 8.00 -3.18 11.51
CA GLU A 103 7.97 -1.73 11.67
C GLU A 103 8.05 -1.08 10.29
N TRP A 104 7.04 -0.28 9.95
CA TRP A 104 6.97 0.39 8.68
C TRP A 104 7.70 1.74 8.70
N SER A 105 8.15 2.15 7.54
CA SER A 105 8.72 3.47 7.28
C SER A 105 7.81 4.58 7.80
N ARG A 106 8.42 5.65 8.31
CA ARG A 106 7.70 6.89 8.67
C ARG A 106 7.06 7.59 7.46
N ARG A 107 7.41 7.15 6.25
CA ARG A 107 6.81 7.60 4.99
C ARG A 107 5.50 6.88 4.66
N LEU A 108 5.11 5.85 5.41
CA LEU A 108 3.81 5.20 5.32
C LEU A 108 2.96 5.57 6.53
N TYR A 109 1.89 6.31 6.28
CA TYR A 109 0.83 6.51 7.24
C TYR A 109 -0.35 5.60 6.87
N LEU A 110 -0.56 4.55 7.64
CA LEU A 110 -1.74 3.70 7.52
C LEU A 110 -2.85 4.26 8.42
N ALA A 111 -3.95 4.66 7.80
CA ALA A 111 -5.11 5.16 8.54
C ALA A 111 -5.68 4.04 9.45
N PRO A 112 -6.07 4.36 10.68
CA PRO A 112 -6.67 3.38 11.59
C PRO A 112 -7.97 2.82 11.01
N PRO A 113 -8.42 1.63 11.48
CA PRO A 113 -9.68 1.05 11.07
C PRO A 113 -10.87 1.98 11.28
N GLY A 114 -11.84 1.88 10.38
CA GLY A 114 -13.03 2.71 10.38
C GLY A 114 -12.84 4.09 9.74
N VAL A 115 -13.72 5.03 10.08
CA VAL A 115 -13.65 6.40 9.55
C VAL A 115 -12.57 7.19 10.27
N GLY A 116 -11.61 7.69 9.52
CA GLY A 116 -10.50 8.48 10.03
C GLY A 116 -10.34 9.83 9.31
N ARG A 117 -9.54 10.70 9.92
CA ARG A 117 -9.13 11.98 9.32
C ARG A 117 -7.63 12.17 9.49
N VAL A 118 -6.97 12.51 8.40
CA VAL A 118 -5.54 12.82 8.37
C VAL A 118 -5.39 14.30 8.04
N ALA A 119 -4.86 15.09 8.97
CA ALA A 119 -4.58 16.50 8.76
C ALA A 119 -3.19 16.69 8.16
N LEU A 120 -3.12 17.23 6.97
CA LEU A 120 -1.89 17.66 6.30
C LEU A 120 -1.74 19.17 6.47
N SER A 121 -1.28 19.60 7.65
CA SER A 121 -1.26 21.00 8.07
C SER A 121 -0.48 21.90 7.10
N THR A 122 0.66 21.44 6.61
CA THR A 122 1.49 22.15 5.62
C THR A 122 0.71 22.51 4.35
N TYR A 123 -0.26 21.67 3.98
CA TYR A 123 -1.08 21.87 2.78
C TYR A 123 -2.47 22.41 3.09
N ARG A 124 -2.78 22.72 4.36
CA ARG A 124 -4.11 23.13 4.84
C ARG A 124 -5.22 22.21 4.32
N THR A 125 -4.95 20.89 4.32
CA THR A 125 -5.79 19.85 3.76
C THR A 125 -6.11 18.81 4.81
N VAL A 126 -7.34 18.32 4.81
CA VAL A 126 -7.78 17.17 5.60
C VAL A 126 -8.24 16.07 4.66
N ILE A 127 -7.68 14.89 4.82
CA ILE A 127 -8.11 13.69 4.12
C ILE A 127 -9.07 12.92 5.04
N THR A 128 -10.30 12.72 4.60
CA THR A 128 -11.25 11.81 5.26
C THR A 128 -11.17 10.47 4.57
N CYS A 129 -11.04 9.40 5.33
CA CYS A 129 -10.82 8.06 4.81
C CYS A 129 -11.60 7.03 5.63
N HIS A 130 -11.83 5.86 5.04
CA HIS A 130 -12.39 4.70 5.70
C HIS A 130 -11.50 3.49 5.43
N SER A 131 -10.89 2.96 6.48
CA SER A 131 -9.96 1.83 6.42
C SER A 131 -10.64 0.55 6.90
N TRP A 132 -10.41 -0.56 6.21
CA TRP A 132 -11.08 -1.83 6.47
C TRP A 132 -10.45 -2.58 7.65
N ASP A 133 -11.31 -3.10 8.53
CA ASP A 133 -10.96 -4.00 9.64
C ASP A 133 -11.57 -5.39 9.48
N LYS A 134 -12.25 -5.63 8.35
CA LYS A 134 -12.93 -6.89 8.00
C LYS A 134 -12.69 -7.19 6.53
N LYS A 135 -12.87 -8.45 6.13
CA LYS A 135 -12.81 -8.83 4.71
C LYS A 135 -14.04 -8.43 3.92
N GLU A 136 -15.15 -8.22 4.60
CA GLU A 136 -16.44 -7.86 4.01
C GLU A 136 -17.12 -6.80 4.86
N ILE A 137 -17.69 -5.80 4.21
CA ILE A 137 -18.56 -4.80 4.85
C ILE A 137 -20.00 -5.11 4.40
N PRO A 138 -20.85 -5.64 5.28
CA PRO A 138 -22.20 -6.09 4.91
C PRO A 138 -23.17 -4.95 4.64
N GLU A 139 -22.85 -3.73 5.08
CA GLU A 139 -23.70 -2.56 4.95
C GLU A 139 -23.00 -1.45 4.15
N PRO A 140 -23.73 -0.67 3.35
CA PRO A 140 -23.15 0.47 2.64
C PRO A 140 -22.61 1.51 3.64
N LEU A 141 -21.53 2.18 3.23
CA LEU A 141 -20.85 3.23 4.00
C LEU A 141 -21.65 4.52 4.07
#